data_4952630954459ac1fd081774f191510c
#
_entry.id   4952630954459ac1fd081774f191510c
#
_cell.length_a   1.000
_cell.length_b   1.000
_cell.length_c   1.000
_cell.angle_alpha   90.00
_cell.angle_beta   90.00
_cell.angle_gamma   90.00
#
_symmetry.space_group_name_H-M   'P 1'
#
loop_
_entity.id
_entity.type
_entity.pdbx_description
1 polymer ?
#
loop_
_entity_poly.entity_id
_entity_poly.type
_entity_poly.pdbx_seq_one_letter_code
_entity_poly.pdbx_strand_id
1 'polypeptide(L)'
;LYLMQRALNKRDRQQAQREKEQERRREERLAQERRAVLLQLKMIDAGNALSHACAMALKRGRANGEVEAAEKMYADCRKAYADFMQQAAVEHLHGE
;
A
#
# COMPACT_ATOMS: atom_id res chain seq x y z
N LEU A 1 -40.39 22.12 -23.77
CA LEU A 1 -39.49 21.09 -24.34
C LEU A 1 -38.02 21.46 -24.16
N TYR A 2 -37.65 22.70 -24.49
CA TYR A 2 -36.27 23.16 -24.36
C TYR A 2 -35.79 23.18 -22.89
N LEU A 3 -36.62 23.62 -21.99
CA LEU A 3 -36.29 23.65 -20.55
C LEU A 3 -36.16 22.25 -19.97
N MET A 4 -36.98 21.30 -20.41
CA MET A 4 -36.91 19.90 -19.99
C MET A 4 -35.63 19.23 -20.48
N GLN A 5 -35.25 19.47 -21.74
CA GLN A 5 -34.03 18.91 -22.31
C GLN A 5 -32.79 19.46 -21.60
N ARG A 6 -32.81 20.78 -21.28
CA ARG A 6 -31.70 21.40 -20.55
C ARG A 6 -31.55 20.83 -19.15
N ALA A 7 -32.67 20.61 -18.46
CA ALA A 7 -32.65 19.99 -17.13
C ALA A 7 -32.13 18.54 -17.16
N LEU A 8 -32.55 17.76 -18.16
CA LEU A 8 -32.09 16.39 -18.36
C LEU A 8 -30.60 16.32 -18.68
N ASN A 9 -30.11 17.22 -19.56
CA ASN A 9 -28.70 17.29 -19.93
C ASN A 9 -27.84 17.65 -18.71
N LYS A 10 -28.31 18.58 -17.88
CA LYS A 10 -27.63 18.96 -16.64
C LYS A 10 -27.56 17.78 -15.66
N ARG A 11 -28.64 17.04 -15.54
CA ARG A 11 -28.74 15.84 -14.71
C ARG A 11 -27.75 14.76 -15.16
N ASP A 12 -27.71 14.52 -16.47
CA ASP A 12 -26.82 13.53 -17.06
C ASP A 12 -25.35 13.88 -16.84
N ARG A 13 -25.01 15.17 -16.97
CA ARG A 13 -23.64 15.66 -16.70
C ARG A 13 -23.26 15.47 -15.23
N GLN A 14 -24.16 15.77 -14.31
CA GLN A 14 -23.91 15.60 -12.88
C GLN A 14 -23.73 14.14 -12.52
N GLN A 15 -24.53 13.26 -13.10
CA GLN A 15 -24.44 11.82 -12.90
C GLN A 15 -23.11 11.27 -13.45
N ALA A 16 -22.72 11.69 -14.65
CA ALA A 16 -21.45 11.30 -15.25
C ALA A 16 -20.26 11.75 -14.40
N GLN A 17 -20.32 12.95 -13.83
CA GLN A 17 -19.27 13.45 -12.92
C GLN A 17 -19.20 12.63 -11.64
N ARG A 18 -20.35 12.25 -11.06
CA ARG A 18 -20.41 11.42 -9.87
C ARG A 18 -19.82 10.03 -10.12
N GLU A 19 -20.13 9.46 -11.27
CA GLU A 19 -19.62 8.15 -11.67
C GLU A 19 -18.10 8.17 -11.84
N LYS A 20 -17.56 9.23 -12.48
CA LYS A 20 -16.12 9.43 -12.62
C LYS A 20 -15.42 9.58 -11.28
N GLU A 21 -16.03 10.35 -10.37
CA GLU A 21 -15.48 10.55 -9.03
C GLU A 21 -15.47 9.25 -8.22
N GLN A 22 -16.54 8.45 -8.31
CA GLN A 22 -16.62 7.16 -7.64
C GLN A 22 -15.59 6.18 -8.19
N GLU A 23 -15.39 6.16 -9.50
CA GLU A 23 -14.39 5.32 -10.16
C GLU A 23 -12.98 5.73 -9.74
N ARG A 24 -12.70 7.04 -9.69
CA ARG A 24 -11.41 7.56 -9.23
C ARG A 24 -11.11 7.12 -7.80
N ARG A 25 -12.09 7.24 -6.91
CA ARG A 25 -11.93 6.79 -5.51
C ARG A 25 -11.70 5.30 -5.40
N ARG A 26 -12.38 4.52 -6.25
CA ARG A 26 -12.21 3.06 -6.30
C ARG A 26 -10.79 2.70 -6.75
N GLU A 27 -10.30 3.35 -7.80
CA GLU A 27 -8.94 3.14 -8.31
C GLU A 27 -7.88 3.51 -7.27
N GLU A 28 -8.08 4.62 -6.57
CA GLU A 28 -7.17 5.04 -5.49
C GLU A 28 -7.13 4.01 -4.36
N ARG A 29 -8.29 3.49 -3.95
CA ARG A 29 -8.35 2.46 -2.91
C ARG A 29 -7.65 1.18 -3.35
N LEU A 30 -7.88 0.75 -4.58
CA LEU A 30 -7.22 -0.44 -5.12
C LEU A 30 -5.70 -0.26 -5.19
N ALA A 31 -5.24 0.93 -5.60
CA ALA A 31 -3.81 1.23 -5.63
C ALA A 31 -3.20 1.18 -4.24
N GLN A 32 -3.89 1.72 -3.23
CA GLN A 32 -3.45 1.66 -1.83
C GLN A 32 -3.40 0.22 -1.31
N GLU A 33 -4.42 -0.57 -1.62
CA GLU A 33 -4.48 -1.98 -1.21
C GLU A 33 -3.33 -2.78 -1.83
N ARG A 34 -3.06 -2.56 -3.12
CA ARG A 34 -1.93 -3.21 -3.82
C ARG A 34 -0.60 -2.82 -3.18
N ARG A 35 -0.43 -1.55 -2.84
CA ARG A 35 0.79 -1.06 -2.21
C ARG A 35 0.98 -1.68 -0.83
N ALA A 36 -0.09 -1.78 -0.04
CA ALA A 36 -0.05 -2.43 1.27
C ALA A 36 0.39 -3.88 1.17
N VAL A 37 -0.20 -4.63 0.23
CA VAL A 37 0.15 -6.04 -0.02
C VAL A 37 1.62 -6.16 -0.46
N LEU A 38 2.07 -5.30 -1.37
CA LEU A 38 3.45 -5.33 -1.85
C LEU A 38 4.45 -5.08 -0.71
N LEU A 39 4.19 -4.07 0.13
CA LEU A 39 5.05 -3.78 1.28
C LEU A 39 5.06 -4.93 2.29
N GLN A 40 3.91 -5.55 2.50
CA GLN A 40 3.76 -6.72 3.37
C GLN A 40 4.57 -7.91 2.85
N LEU A 41 4.49 -8.17 1.54
CA LEU A 41 5.27 -9.24 0.90
C LEU A 41 6.77 -8.98 0.99
N LYS A 42 7.20 -7.75 0.81
CA LYS A 42 8.61 -7.37 0.96
C LYS A 42 9.09 -7.61 2.40
N MET A 43 8.26 -7.30 3.38
CA MET A 43 8.57 -7.52 4.78
C MET A 43 8.70 -9.03 5.09
N ILE A 44 7.80 -9.85 4.56
CA ILE A 44 7.83 -11.30 4.70
C ILE A 44 9.09 -11.88 4.06
N ASP A 45 9.41 -11.45 2.84
CA ASP A 45 10.62 -11.87 2.14
C ASP A 45 11.88 -11.51 2.93
N ALA A 46 11.94 -10.29 3.44
CA ALA A 46 13.07 -9.84 4.25
C ALA A 46 13.19 -10.65 5.55
N GLY A 47 12.05 -10.97 6.18
CA GLY A 47 12.02 -11.83 7.38
C GLY A 47 12.51 -13.25 7.08
N ASN A 48 12.12 -13.80 5.95
CA ASN A 48 12.58 -15.11 5.51
C ASN A 48 14.09 -15.11 5.22
N ALA A 49 14.59 -14.05 4.58
CA ALA A 49 16.02 -13.87 4.31
C ALA A 49 16.82 -13.77 5.63
N LEU A 50 16.29 -13.07 6.61
CA LEU A 50 16.90 -12.96 7.94
C LEU A 50 16.97 -14.34 8.63
N SER A 51 15.86 -15.08 8.59
CA SER A 51 15.81 -16.44 9.18
C SER A 51 16.83 -17.36 8.51
N HIS A 52 16.93 -17.30 7.19
CA HIS A 52 17.91 -18.08 6.42
C HIS A 52 19.35 -17.70 6.79
N ALA A 53 19.65 -16.40 6.87
CA ALA A 53 20.97 -15.90 7.26
C ALA A 53 21.37 -16.39 8.66
N CYS A 54 20.41 -16.36 9.60
CA CYS A 54 20.65 -16.86 10.96
C CYS A 54 20.93 -18.37 10.96
N ALA A 55 20.14 -19.14 10.20
CA ALA A 55 20.33 -20.59 10.09
C ALA A 55 21.71 -20.93 9.51
N MET A 56 22.13 -20.21 8.48
CA MET A 56 23.45 -20.41 7.86
C MET A 56 24.58 -20.04 8.80
N ALA A 57 24.42 -18.93 9.55
CA ALA A 57 25.42 -18.53 10.55
C ALA A 57 25.59 -19.59 11.65
N LEU A 58 24.48 -20.18 12.08
CA LEU A 58 24.51 -21.29 13.07
C LEU A 58 25.24 -22.51 12.53
N LYS A 59 24.98 -22.89 11.27
CA LYS A 59 25.66 -24.01 10.63
C LYS A 59 27.17 -23.82 10.51
N ARG A 60 27.60 -22.58 10.22
CA ARG A 60 29.00 -22.21 10.06
C ARG A 60 29.70 -21.98 11.39
N GLY A 61 28.93 -21.78 12.46
CA GLY A 61 29.45 -21.42 13.75
C GLY A 61 29.93 -19.98 13.87
N ARG A 62 29.64 -19.14 12.86
CA ARG A 62 29.99 -17.72 12.83
C ARG A 62 29.09 -16.95 11.84
N ALA A 63 28.93 -15.65 12.08
CA ALA A 63 28.27 -14.72 11.18
C ALA A 63 29.32 -13.91 10.41
N ASN A 64 29.09 -13.75 9.09
CA ASN A 64 29.97 -13.00 8.18
C ASN A 64 29.39 -11.66 7.74
N GLY A 65 28.58 -11.03 8.59
CA GLY A 65 27.90 -9.77 8.27
C GLY A 65 26.58 -9.94 7.54
N GLU A 66 26.25 -11.12 7.07
CA GLU A 66 24.99 -11.41 6.36
C GLU A 66 23.77 -11.29 7.27
N VAL A 67 23.91 -11.64 8.55
CA VAL A 67 22.82 -11.50 9.53
C VAL A 67 22.52 -10.02 9.77
N GLU A 68 23.55 -9.21 9.95
CA GLU A 68 23.40 -7.76 10.17
C GLU A 68 22.79 -7.06 8.97
N ALA A 69 23.22 -7.43 7.76
CA ALA A 69 22.65 -6.90 6.51
C ALA A 69 21.18 -7.27 6.36
N ALA A 70 20.82 -8.53 6.68
CA ALA A 70 19.45 -9.00 6.62
C ALA A 70 18.57 -8.35 7.69
N GLU A 71 19.09 -8.13 8.89
CA GLU A 71 18.41 -7.41 9.96
C GLU A 71 18.08 -5.98 9.53
N LYS A 72 19.03 -5.29 8.92
CA LYS A 72 18.84 -3.93 8.43
C LYS A 72 17.75 -3.89 7.35
N MET A 73 17.81 -4.81 6.40
CA MET A 73 16.82 -4.89 5.32
C MET A 73 15.43 -5.15 5.90
N TYR A 74 15.31 -6.06 6.85
CA TYR A 74 14.05 -6.35 7.52
C TYR A 74 13.51 -5.12 8.27
N ALA A 75 14.38 -4.44 9.01
CA ALA A 75 14.01 -3.22 9.74
C ALA A 75 13.52 -2.12 8.79
N ASP A 76 14.19 -1.93 7.64
CA ASP A 76 13.82 -0.95 6.64
C ASP A 76 12.44 -1.30 6.02
N CYS A 77 12.21 -2.56 5.69
CA CYS A 77 10.92 -3.02 5.15
C CYS A 77 9.79 -2.87 6.16
N ARG A 78 10.06 -3.19 7.41
CA ARG A 78 9.10 -3.05 8.50
C ARG A 78 8.73 -1.59 8.73
N LYS A 79 9.72 -0.70 8.70
CA LYS A 79 9.50 0.73 8.83
C LYS A 79 8.67 1.28 7.68
N ALA A 80 8.99 0.90 6.45
CA ALA A 80 8.25 1.33 5.28
C ALA A 80 6.78 0.91 5.35
N TYR A 81 6.52 -0.30 5.79
CA TYR A 81 5.16 -0.80 5.99
C TYR A 81 4.43 -0.03 7.10
N ALA A 82 5.08 0.18 8.23
CA ALA A 82 4.51 0.92 9.35
C ALA A 82 4.20 2.37 8.97
N ASP A 83 5.11 3.04 8.28
CA ASP A 83 4.93 4.41 7.81
C ASP A 83 3.75 4.50 6.83
N PHE A 84 3.65 3.54 5.92
CA PHE A 84 2.53 3.48 4.97
C PHE A 84 1.20 3.31 5.68
N MET A 85 1.11 2.39 6.65
CA MET A 85 -0.13 2.14 7.40
C MET A 85 -0.53 3.35 8.24
N GLN A 86 0.44 4.04 8.82
CA GLN A 86 0.20 5.24 9.61
C GLN A 86 -0.31 6.37 8.73
N GLN A 87 0.28 6.58 7.57
CA GLN A 87 -0.14 7.59 6.61
C GLN A 87 -1.56 7.29 6.08
N ALA A 88 -1.84 6.04 5.75
CA ALA A 88 -3.16 5.62 5.29
C ALA A 88 -4.23 5.85 6.36
N ALA A 89 -3.90 5.60 7.63
CA ALA A 89 -4.81 5.86 8.75
C ALA A 89 -5.11 7.36 8.91
N VAL A 90 -4.10 8.21 8.78
CA VAL A 90 -4.26 9.67 8.85
C VAL A 90 -5.12 10.17 7.69
N GLU A 91 -4.86 9.71 6.48
CA GLU A 91 -5.66 10.07 5.30
C GLU A 91 -7.11 9.65 5.45
N HIS A 92 -7.36 8.48 6.00
CA HIS A 92 -8.71 7.97 6.24
C HIS A 92 -9.47 8.86 7.23
N LEU A 93 -8.81 9.28 8.31
CA LEU A 93 -9.40 10.18 9.31
C LEU A 93 -9.73 11.55 8.73
N HIS A 94 -8.88 12.08 7.86
CA HIS A 94 -9.10 13.37 7.21
C HIS A 94 -10.07 13.29 6.03
N GLY A 95 -10.23 12.10 5.45
CA GLY A 95 -11.11 11.87 4.30
C GLY A 95 -12.59 11.77 4.65
N GLU A 96 -12.92 11.67 5.91
CA GLU A 96 -14.28 11.66 6.43
C GLU A 96 -14.72 13.08 6.82
#